data_fa3ca24eecea5f40e56bab0cdc7cab17
#
_entry.id   fa3ca24eecea5f40e56bab0cdc7cab17
#
_cell.length_a   1.000
_cell.length_b   1.000
_cell.length_c   1.000
_cell.angle_alpha   90.00
_cell.angle_beta   90.00
_cell.angle_gamma   90.00
#
_symmetry.space_group_name_H-M   'P 1'
#
loop_
_entity.id
_entity.type
_entity.pdbx_description
1 polymer ?
#
loop_
_entity_poly.entity_id
_entity_poly.type
_entity_poly.pdbx_seq_one_letter_code
_entity_poly.pdbx_strand_id
1 'polypeptide(L)'
;MHKRGNSEYLYDMENALNSISDYVKKTSYKKFIKDKKSQDAVSYNIGILGEAVKNISNDLKRAEPDVAWKSIAGMRDKIVHFYFGVNIDIVWNVAKKKVPELKKQVKRILKELEKNDG
;
A
#
# COMPACT_ATOMS: atom_id res chain seq x y z
N MET A 1 -8.96 -26.38 -3.51
CA MET A 1 -9.03 -24.92 -3.70
C MET A 1 -7.76 -24.26 -3.13
N HIS A 2 -7.06 -23.52 -3.95
CA HIS A 2 -5.81 -22.89 -3.51
C HIS A 2 -6.08 -21.75 -2.52
N LYS A 3 -5.47 -21.86 -1.35
CA LYS A 3 -5.58 -20.82 -0.33
C LYS A 3 -4.41 -19.84 -0.48
N ARG A 4 -4.73 -18.55 -0.59
CA ARG A 4 -3.70 -17.53 -0.72
C ARG A 4 -2.87 -17.42 0.57
N GLY A 5 -1.57 -17.30 0.41
CA GLY A 5 -0.63 -17.17 1.52
C GLY A 5 -0.05 -15.77 1.61
N ASN A 6 0.82 -15.57 2.60
CA ASN A 6 1.45 -14.28 2.85
C ASN A 6 2.20 -13.74 1.63
N SER A 7 2.94 -14.60 0.91
CA SER A 7 3.69 -14.17 -0.28
C SER A 7 2.78 -13.54 -1.33
N GLU A 8 1.62 -14.15 -1.58
CA GLU A 8 0.68 -13.65 -2.57
C GLU A 8 0.13 -12.27 -2.19
N TYR A 9 -0.21 -12.08 -0.91
CA TYR A 9 -0.68 -10.78 -0.42
C TYR A 9 0.43 -9.73 -0.45
N LEU A 10 1.67 -10.13 -0.15
CA LEU A 10 2.82 -9.23 -0.25
C LEU A 10 3.08 -8.80 -1.69
N TYR A 11 2.90 -9.72 -2.66
CA TYR A 11 2.99 -9.36 -4.09
C TYR A 11 1.88 -8.38 -4.49
N ASP A 12 0.67 -8.56 -3.97
CA ASP A 12 -0.41 -7.59 -4.19
C ASP A 12 -0.01 -6.21 -3.65
N MET A 13 0.61 -6.17 -2.47
CA MET A 13 1.12 -4.93 -1.89
C MET A 13 2.18 -4.31 -2.80
N GLU A 14 3.13 -5.11 -3.25
CA GLU A 14 4.20 -4.63 -4.13
C GLU A 14 3.64 -4.03 -5.41
N ASN A 15 2.69 -4.71 -6.04
CA ASN A 15 2.04 -4.22 -7.26
C ASN A 15 1.31 -2.89 -7.02
N ALA A 16 0.57 -2.79 -5.92
CA ALA A 16 -0.12 -1.56 -5.56
C ALA A 16 0.85 -0.42 -5.30
N LEU A 17 1.94 -0.70 -4.57
CA LEU A 17 2.97 0.29 -4.26
C LEU A 17 3.67 0.79 -5.53
N ASN A 18 3.97 -0.12 -6.46
CA ASN A 18 4.57 0.25 -7.74
C ASN A 18 3.63 1.13 -8.57
N SER A 19 2.34 0.79 -8.60
CA SER A 19 1.34 1.58 -9.31
C SER A 19 1.23 2.99 -8.73
N ILE A 20 1.17 3.11 -7.41
CA ILE A 20 1.11 4.43 -6.75
C ILE A 20 2.35 5.25 -7.11
N SER A 21 3.53 4.63 -7.02
CA SER A 21 4.79 5.30 -7.35
C SER A 21 4.78 5.84 -8.79
N ASP A 22 4.29 5.03 -9.74
CA ASP A 22 4.23 5.41 -11.14
C ASP A 22 3.30 6.60 -11.37
N TYR A 23 2.15 6.63 -10.68
CA TYR A 23 1.20 7.75 -10.82
C TYR A 23 1.75 9.07 -10.30
N VAL A 24 2.55 9.05 -9.23
CA VAL A 24 3.02 10.29 -8.59
C VAL A 24 4.46 10.67 -8.95
N LYS A 25 5.18 9.78 -9.61
CA LYS A 25 6.61 9.96 -9.93
C LYS A 25 6.89 11.21 -10.76
N LYS A 26 6.03 11.48 -11.73
CA LYS A 26 6.21 12.57 -12.69
C LYS A 26 5.23 13.72 -12.48
N THR A 27 4.55 13.75 -11.34
CA THR A 27 3.60 14.81 -11.07
C THR A 27 3.98 15.58 -9.81
N SER A 28 3.44 16.78 -9.68
CA SER A 28 3.62 17.63 -8.50
C SER A 28 2.32 17.66 -7.71
N TYR A 29 2.39 18.10 -6.46
CA TYR A 29 1.19 18.31 -5.64
C TYR A 29 0.19 19.23 -6.36
N LYS A 30 0.69 20.31 -6.95
CA LYS A 30 -0.15 21.29 -7.66
C LYS A 30 -0.93 20.66 -8.81
N LYS A 31 -0.31 19.73 -9.55
CA LYS A 31 -0.96 18.98 -10.63
C LYS A 31 -1.90 17.92 -10.08
N PHE A 32 -1.46 17.23 -9.04
CA PHE A 32 -2.22 16.13 -8.45
C PHE A 32 -3.58 16.59 -7.90
N ILE A 33 -3.64 17.77 -7.28
CA ILE A 33 -4.90 18.27 -6.71
C ILE A 33 -5.93 18.65 -7.78
N LYS A 34 -5.51 18.75 -9.04
CA LYS A 34 -6.39 19.04 -10.18
C LYS A 34 -6.67 17.80 -11.04
N ASP A 35 -6.05 16.68 -10.73
CA ASP A 35 -6.12 15.47 -11.56
C ASP A 35 -6.92 14.39 -10.85
N LYS A 36 -8.22 14.39 -11.08
CA LYS A 36 -9.13 13.43 -10.45
C LYS A 36 -8.79 11.98 -10.83
N LYS A 37 -8.37 11.73 -12.06
CA LYS A 37 -8.00 10.38 -12.49
C LYS A 37 -6.85 9.81 -11.67
N SER A 38 -5.82 10.60 -11.47
CA SER A 38 -4.67 10.19 -10.65
C SER A 38 -5.07 10.02 -9.19
N GLN A 39 -5.89 10.92 -8.66
CA GLN A 39 -6.41 10.81 -7.29
C GLN A 39 -7.16 9.48 -7.09
N ASP A 40 -8.05 9.18 -8.02
CA ASP A 40 -8.85 7.95 -7.96
C ASP A 40 -7.99 6.70 -8.09
N ALA A 41 -7.00 6.72 -8.99
CA ALA A 41 -6.10 5.59 -9.19
C ALA A 41 -5.23 5.34 -7.97
N VAL A 42 -4.68 6.39 -7.36
CA VAL A 42 -3.88 6.26 -6.14
C VAL A 42 -4.74 5.77 -4.98
N SER A 43 -5.92 6.34 -4.79
CA SER A 43 -6.85 5.94 -3.74
C SER A 43 -7.27 4.48 -3.87
N TYR A 44 -7.55 4.03 -5.09
CA TYR A 44 -7.88 2.63 -5.38
C TYR A 44 -6.74 1.70 -4.96
N ASN A 45 -5.51 2.06 -5.30
CA ASN A 45 -4.34 1.23 -4.95
C ASN A 45 -4.05 1.23 -3.44
N ILE A 46 -4.32 2.34 -2.74
CA ILE A 46 -4.24 2.36 -1.27
C ILE A 46 -5.29 1.39 -0.68
N GLY A 47 -6.46 1.32 -1.30
CA GLY A 47 -7.48 0.35 -0.92
C GLY A 47 -7.02 -1.09 -1.06
N ILE A 48 -6.39 -1.42 -2.19
CA ILE A 48 -5.80 -2.75 -2.43
C ILE A 48 -4.74 -3.06 -1.39
N LEU A 49 -3.88 -2.08 -1.10
CA LEU A 49 -2.82 -2.21 -0.12
C LEU A 49 -3.36 -2.57 1.26
N GLY A 50 -4.37 -1.83 1.71
CA GLY A 50 -5.00 -2.07 3.02
C GLY A 50 -5.71 -3.41 3.09
N GLU A 51 -6.37 -3.82 2.00
CA GLU A 51 -7.03 -5.12 1.93
C GLU A 51 -6.02 -6.26 2.02
N ALA A 52 -4.90 -6.14 1.31
CA ALA A 52 -3.83 -7.14 1.37
C ALA A 52 -3.29 -7.26 2.80
N VAL A 53 -3.05 -6.13 3.46
CA VAL A 53 -2.55 -6.12 4.85
C VAL A 53 -3.50 -6.85 5.79
N LYS A 54 -4.80 -6.71 5.61
CA LYS A 54 -5.78 -7.40 6.45
C LYS A 54 -5.67 -8.92 6.35
N ASN A 55 -5.17 -9.42 5.23
CA ASN A 55 -5.05 -10.85 4.99
C ASN A 55 -3.66 -11.42 5.31
N ILE A 56 -2.69 -10.59 5.62
CA ILE A 56 -1.37 -11.04 6.10
C ILE A 56 -1.55 -11.66 7.49
N SER A 57 -0.85 -12.77 7.74
CA SER A 57 -0.96 -13.49 9.02
C SER A 57 -0.45 -12.63 10.19
N ASN A 58 -1.01 -12.88 11.36
CA ASN A 58 -0.54 -12.22 12.59
C ASN A 58 0.90 -12.61 12.93
N ASP A 59 1.29 -13.83 12.60
CA ASP A 59 2.68 -14.30 12.83
C ASP A 59 3.67 -13.45 12.05
N LEU A 60 3.40 -13.19 10.77
CA LEU A 60 4.28 -12.35 9.97
C LEU A 60 4.29 -10.91 10.47
N LYS A 61 3.13 -10.37 10.84
CA LYS A 61 3.04 -9.02 11.39
C LYS A 61 3.87 -8.86 12.65
N ARG A 62 3.84 -9.85 13.53
CA ARG A 62 4.64 -9.83 14.76
C ARG A 62 6.14 -9.98 14.47
N ALA A 63 6.50 -10.74 13.44
CA ALA A 63 7.89 -10.92 13.04
C ALA A 63 8.48 -9.68 12.38
N GLU A 64 7.64 -8.79 11.86
CA GLU A 64 8.06 -7.59 11.13
C GLU A 64 7.45 -6.33 11.77
N PRO A 65 7.86 -6.00 13.02
CA PRO A 65 7.22 -4.91 13.77
C PRO A 65 7.55 -3.51 13.26
N ASP A 66 8.56 -3.37 12.40
CA ASP A 66 8.93 -2.08 11.80
C ASP A 66 7.95 -1.64 10.72
N VAL A 67 7.13 -2.56 10.19
CA VAL A 67 6.09 -2.21 9.22
C VAL A 67 4.84 -1.74 9.98
N ALA A 68 4.29 -0.61 9.57
CA ALA A 68 3.11 -0.01 10.22
C ALA A 68 1.81 -0.67 9.70
N TRP A 69 1.65 -1.97 9.94
CA TRP A 69 0.54 -2.78 9.43
C TRP A 69 -0.82 -2.19 9.75
N LYS A 70 -1.03 -1.83 11.01
CA LYS A 70 -2.31 -1.30 11.48
C LYS A 70 -2.64 0.05 10.85
N SER A 71 -1.63 0.88 10.68
CA SER A 71 -1.77 2.19 10.06
C SER A 71 -2.15 2.06 8.57
N ILE A 72 -1.54 1.11 7.88
CA ILE A 72 -1.82 0.85 6.45
C ILE A 72 -3.27 0.36 6.29
N ALA A 73 -3.69 -0.58 7.11
CA ALA A 73 -5.08 -1.06 7.07
C ALA A 73 -6.06 0.07 7.39
N GLY A 74 -5.70 0.95 8.34
CA GLY A 74 -6.53 2.09 8.73
C GLY A 74 -6.67 3.15 7.64
N MET A 75 -5.67 3.33 6.80
CA MET A 75 -5.75 4.26 5.67
C MET A 75 -6.84 3.84 4.68
N ARG A 76 -6.94 2.56 4.39
CA ARG A 76 -7.98 2.04 3.51
C ARG A 76 -9.36 2.36 4.08
N ASP A 77 -9.57 2.16 5.36
CA ASP A 77 -10.85 2.43 6.01
C ASP A 77 -11.19 3.92 5.97
N LYS A 78 -10.22 4.79 6.17
CA LYS A 78 -10.42 6.24 6.07
C LYS A 78 -10.85 6.65 4.67
N ILE A 79 -10.21 6.10 3.64
CA ILE A 79 -10.55 6.41 2.24
C ILE A 79 -11.96 5.95 1.91
N VAL A 80 -12.35 4.74 2.34
CA VAL A 80 -13.68 4.20 2.09
C VAL A 80 -14.75 5.01 2.81
N HIS A 81 -14.53 5.35 4.08
CA HIS A 81 -15.52 6.07 4.89
C HIS A 81 -15.67 7.54 4.49
N PHE A 82 -14.62 8.15 3.94
CA PHE A 82 -14.63 9.56 3.55
C PHE A 82 -14.67 9.73 2.04
N TYR A 83 -15.38 8.83 1.34
CA TYR A 83 -15.45 8.84 -0.11
C TYR A 83 -15.82 10.21 -0.70
N PHE A 84 -16.74 10.93 -0.05
CA PHE A 84 -17.14 12.27 -0.49
C PHE A 84 -16.27 13.40 0.08
N GLY A 85 -15.34 13.06 0.97
CA GLY A 85 -14.46 14.03 1.60
C GLY A 85 -13.03 13.52 1.69
N VAL A 86 -12.59 12.71 0.71
CA VAL A 86 -11.22 12.22 0.70
C VAL A 86 -10.28 13.40 0.79
N ASN A 87 -9.45 13.41 1.83
CA ASN A 87 -8.45 14.46 2.00
C ASN A 87 -7.30 14.18 1.04
N ILE A 88 -7.25 14.92 -0.07
CA ILE A 88 -6.25 14.74 -1.11
C ILE A 88 -4.83 14.96 -0.57
N ASP A 89 -4.67 15.82 0.43
CA ASP A 89 -3.37 16.05 1.07
C ASP A 89 -2.86 14.79 1.77
N ILE A 90 -3.76 14.05 2.43
CA ILE A 90 -3.39 12.78 3.07
C ILE A 90 -2.98 11.76 2.01
N VAL A 91 -3.76 11.65 0.92
CA VAL A 91 -3.46 10.72 -0.18
C VAL A 91 -2.09 11.04 -0.78
N TRP A 92 -1.83 12.32 -1.07
CA TRP A 92 -0.56 12.76 -1.62
C TRP A 92 0.61 12.46 -0.68
N ASN A 93 0.44 12.77 0.62
CA ASN A 93 1.48 12.52 1.61
C ASN A 93 1.82 11.02 1.74
N VAL A 94 0.80 10.18 1.74
CA VAL A 94 1.00 8.72 1.76
C VAL A 94 1.80 8.29 0.53
N ALA A 95 1.39 8.75 -0.66
CA ALA A 95 2.04 8.38 -1.91
C ALA A 95 3.49 8.82 -1.98
N LYS A 96 3.81 10.01 -1.50
CA LYS A 96 5.16 10.58 -1.61
C LYS A 96 6.10 10.16 -0.48
N LYS A 97 5.60 10.03 0.73
CA LYS A 97 6.46 9.78 1.91
C LYS A 97 6.39 8.36 2.43
N LYS A 98 5.21 7.76 2.47
CA LYS A 98 5.04 6.44 3.08
C LYS A 98 5.30 5.29 2.10
N VAL A 99 4.89 5.46 0.86
CA VAL A 99 5.03 4.42 -0.17
C VAL A 99 6.51 4.03 -0.43
N PRO A 100 7.45 4.97 -0.57
CA PRO A 100 8.85 4.57 -0.82
C PRO A 100 9.45 3.70 0.29
N GLU A 101 9.18 4.03 1.54
CA GLU A 101 9.66 3.26 2.68
C GLU A 101 9.02 1.86 2.71
N LEU A 102 7.71 1.81 2.53
CA LEU A 102 6.97 0.55 2.54
C LEU A 102 7.42 -0.36 1.38
N LYS A 103 7.72 0.19 0.22
CA LYS A 103 8.27 -0.58 -0.91
C LYS A 103 9.55 -1.31 -0.51
N LYS A 104 10.44 -0.63 0.18
CA LYS A 104 11.70 -1.24 0.65
C LYS A 104 11.44 -2.37 1.63
N GLN A 105 10.51 -2.15 2.56
CA GLN A 105 10.14 -3.14 3.58
C GLN A 105 9.53 -4.38 2.94
N VAL A 106 8.59 -4.21 2.02
CA VAL A 106 7.92 -5.33 1.34
C VAL A 106 8.92 -6.12 0.50
N LYS A 107 9.81 -5.46 -0.23
CA LYS A 107 10.86 -6.14 -1.01
C LYS A 107 11.75 -6.99 -0.13
N ARG A 108 12.15 -6.45 1.03
CA ARG A 108 13.00 -7.18 1.97
C ARG A 108 12.29 -8.44 2.49
N ILE A 109 11.03 -8.28 2.89
CA ILE A 109 10.24 -9.40 3.42
C ILE A 109 10.07 -10.50 2.37
N LEU A 110 9.74 -10.11 1.13
CA LEU A 110 9.60 -11.07 0.03
C LEU A 110 10.88 -11.84 -0.22
N LYS A 111 12.03 -11.16 -0.20
CA LYS A 111 13.33 -11.82 -0.37
C LYS A 111 13.59 -12.84 0.74
N GLU A 112 13.28 -12.48 1.97
CA GLU A 112 13.46 -13.39 3.11
C GLU A 112 12.57 -14.63 3.00
N LEU A 113 11.31 -14.44 2.58
CA LEU A 113 10.38 -15.56 2.40
C LEU A 113 10.85 -16.49 1.26
N GLU A 114 11.34 -15.92 0.15
CA GLU A 114 11.87 -16.70 -0.96
C GLU A 114 13.07 -17.53 -0.56
N LYS A 115 13.97 -17.00 0.27
CA LYS A 115 15.11 -17.74 0.79
C LYS A 115 14.70 -18.90 1.68
N ASN A 116 13.66 -18.71 2.51
CA ASN A 116 13.18 -19.75 3.41
C ASN A 116 12.44 -20.85 2.67
N ASP A 117 11.81 -20.53 1.55
CA ASP A 117 11.08 -21.50 0.73
C ASP A 117 11.97 -22.22 -0.29
N GLY A 118 13.15 -21.69 -0.50
CA GLY A 118 14.12 -22.29 -1.41
C GLY A 118 15.02 -23.25 -0.73
#